data_690801bf87039154a8b408fcaa3a3379
#
_entry.id   690801bf87039154a8b408fcaa3a3379
#
_cell.length_a   1.000
_cell.length_b   1.000
_cell.length_c   1.000
_cell.angle_alpha   90.00
_cell.angle_beta   90.00
_cell.angle_gamma   90.00
#
_symmetry.space_group_name_H-M   'P 1'
#
loop_
_entity.id
_entity.type
_entity.pdbx_description
1 polymer ?
#
loop_
_entity_poly.entity_id
_entity_poly.type
_entity_poly.pdbx_seq_one_letter_code
_entity_poly.pdbx_strand_id
1 'polypeptide(L)'
;MNIRVGILTAPKIEYERREKTFLLKNVRIGIGFHWDRYEDQEFAGELEIVKAKGIIKAKGEGVEAKGEPWQVAVNTIDLEDYLCSVISSEMSANSPMELLKAHAVISRSWAMRAIANKPHAQMVNGQMVNDFDVCADDHCQRYEGLRRMNERAVEAVRATAGQVLTNEQMVNGKMVNEICDCRYHKCCGGKTEIWRTCWEDIDVPYIQSVPCDWCKSPSPQVLRLVLNDYDQETKDFRDWKVTYTADELSEIIRTKSGIDFGEIIGLIPLKRGASGRIYELKIVGTKRTEVIGKELKIRLWLSKSCLYSSWFEVEHENGVWTLIGHGWGHGAGLCQIGAAVMASEGKTYEEILQYYYHGARLGVAAQ
;
A
#
# COMPACT_ATOMS: atom_id res chain seq x y z
N MET A 1 6.18 10.33 20.52
CA MET A 1 6.89 10.67 19.25
C MET A 1 5.88 11.18 18.24
N ASN A 2 6.16 12.30 17.56
CA ASN A 2 5.21 12.82 16.57
C ASN A 2 5.58 12.34 15.15
N ILE A 3 4.55 12.20 14.32
CA ILE A 3 4.63 11.94 12.88
C ILE A 3 3.93 13.07 12.12
N ARG A 4 4.47 13.43 10.95
CA ARG A 4 3.92 14.43 10.03
C ARG A 4 3.32 13.73 8.82
N VAL A 5 2.02 13.89 8.62
CA VAL A 5 1.25 13.18 7.59
C VAL A 5 0.74 14.17 6.55
N GLY A 6 1.16 14.03 5.31
CA GLY A 6 0.59 14.78 4.18
C GLY A 6 -0.75 14.18 3.75
N ILE A 7 -1.85 14.92 3.96
CA ILE A 7 -3.21 14.40 3.76
C ILE A 7 -3.78 14.77 2.38
N LEU A 8 -3.74 16.03 2.05
CA LEU A 8 -4.40 16.58 0.85
C LEU A 8 -3.48 17.57 0.15
N THR A 9 -3.43 17.45 -1.18
CA THR A 9 -2.75 18.44 -2.02
C THR A 9 -3.74 19.04 -3.02
N ALA A 10 -3.88 20.37 -2.98
CA ALA A 10 -4.82 21.10 -3.83
C ALA A 10 -4.31 22.53 -4.12
N PRO A 11 -4.79 23.19 -5.19
CA PRO A 11 -4.51 24.62 -5.41
C PRO A 11 -4.99 25.49 -4.25
N LYS A 12 -6.10 25.12 -3.63
CA LYS A 12 -6.67 25.72 -2.43
C LYS A 12 -7.26 24.64 -1.54
N ILE A 13 -6.91 24.64 -0.26
CA ILE A 13 -7.41 23.70 0.73
C ILE A 13 -8.51 24.36 1.56
N GLU A 14 -9.67 23.71 1.62
CA GLU A 14 -10.79 24.10 2.45
C GLU A 14 -10.81 23.27 3.73
N TYR A 15 -10.85 23.95 4.88
CA TYR A 15 -10.87 23.32 6.18
C TYR A 15 -11.62 24.13 7.23
N GLU A 16 -12.07 23.44 8.27
CA GLU A 16 -12.70 24.02 9.47
C GLU A 16 -11.87 23.64 10.70
N ARG A 17 -11.41 24.62 11.46
CA ARG A 17 -10.80 24.39 12.78
C ARG A 17 -11.88 24.20 13.83
N ARG A 18 -11.69 23.21 14.69
CA ARG A 18 -12.52 22.90 15.85
C ARG A 18 -11.65 22.95 17.10
N GLU A 19 -12.24 22.81 18.28
CA GLU A 19 -11.50 22.97 19.55
C GLU A 19 -10.26 22.04 19.66
N LYS A 20 -10.40 20.77 19.28
CA LYS A 20 -9.33 19.75 19.39
C LYS A 20 -9.06 19.02 18.08
N THR A 21 -9.79 19.37 17.03
CA THR A 21 -9.74 18.67 15.74
C THR A 21 -9.78 19.68 14.59
N PHE A 22 -9.65 19.19 13.38
CA PHE A 22 -9.92 19.96 12.17
C PHE A 22 -10.58 19.07 11.12
N LEU A 23 -11.47 19.66 10.33
CA LEU A 23 -12.15 18.99 9.22
C LEU A 23 -11.53 19.45 7.91
N LEU A 24 -11.04 18.54 7.10
CA LEU A 24 -10.65 18.79 5.72
C LEU A 24 -11.79 18.41 4.78
N LYS A 25 -12.07 19.28 3.80
CA LYS A 25 -13.09 19.05 2.77
C LYS A 25 -12.49 18.37 1.55
N ASN A 26 -13.27 17.48 0.91
CA ASN A 26 -12.91 16.86 -0.35
C ASN A 26 -11.53 16.16 -0.34
N VAL A 27 -11.21 15.39 0.70
CA VAL A 27 -10.01 14.56 0.75
C VAL A 27 -10.20 13.40 -0.23
N ARG A 28 -9.27 13.25 -1.18
CA ARG A 28 -9.28 12.13 -2.13
C ARG A 28 -8.56 10.95 -1.53
N ILE A 29 -9.21 9.79 -1.52
CA ILE A 29 -8.71 8.53 -1.00
C ILE A 29 -8.72 7.44 -2.07
N GLY A 30 -7.83 6.45 -1.97
CA GLY A 30 -7.73 5.35 -2.92
C GLY A 30 -7.28 5.79 -4.31
N ILE A 31 -6.37 6.75 -4.40
CA ILE A 31 -5.95 7.39 -5.65
C ILE A 31 -5.44 6.35 -6.67
N GLY A 32 -6.19 6.21 -7.78
CA GLY A 32 -5.85 5.28 -8.86
C GLY A 32 -6.29 3.84 -8.63
N PHE A 33 -7.00 3.54 -7.54
CA PHE A 33 -7.63 2.26 -7.26
C PHE A 33 -9.13 2.29 -7.60
N HIS A 34 -9.81 1.14 -7.53
CA HIS A 34 -11.24 1.04 -7.85
C HIS A 34 -12.15 1.68 -6.80
N TRP A 35 -11.63 2.04 -5.61
CA TRP A 35 -12.33 2.78 -4.55
C TRP A 35 -12.01 4.28 -4.51
N ASP A 36 -11.37 4.84 -5.54
CA ASP A 36 -11.02 6.26 -5.65
C ASP A 36 -12.25 7.15 -5.50
N ARG A 37 -12.27 7.97 -4.45
CA ARG A 37 -13.40 8.86 -4.10
C ARG A 37 -12.97 10.08 -3.32
N TYR A 38 -13.89 11.02 -3.11
CA TYR A 38 -13.71 12.20 -2.29
C TYR A 38 -14.59 12.12 -1.04
N GLU A 39 -14.02 12.45 0.11
CA GLU A 39 -14.72 12.47 1.40
C GLU A 39 -14.27 13.65 2.26
N ASP A 40 -15.18 14.16 3.10
CA ASP A 40 -14.81 15.07 4.17
C ASP A 40 -14.26 14.27 5.34
N GLN A 41 -13.08 14.63 5.84
CA GLN A 41 -12.41 13.86 6.89
C GLN A 41 -11.99 14.75 8.06
N GLU A 42 -12.24 14.28 9.28
CA GLU A 42 -11.88 14.95 10.53
C GLU A 42 -10.64 14.31 11.16
N PHE A 43 -9.71 15.16 11.62
CA PHE A 43 -8.43 14.72 12.17
C PHE A 43 -8.19 15.36 13.55
N ALA A 44 -7.53 14.62 14.44
CA ALA A 44 -6.93 15.15 15.66
C ALA A 44 -5.52 15.68 15.37
N GLY A 45 -4.94 16.39 16.34
CA GLY A 45 -3.60 16.95 16.25
C GLY A 45 -3.55 18.33 15.58
N GLU A 46 -2.37 18.69 15.08
CA GLU A 46 -2.13 20.03 14.54
C GLU A 46 -2.19 20.02 13.00
N LEU A 47 -2.85 21.03 12.42
CA LEU A 47 -2.89 21.26 10.98
C LEU A 47 -1.96 22.40 10.59
N GLU A 48 -1.06 22.12 9.66
CA GLU A 48 -0.24 23.09 8.94
C GLU A 48 -0.59 23.06 7.43
N ILE A 49 -0.73 24.24 6.82
CA ILE A 49 -0.88 24.37 5.36
C ILE A 49 0.47 24.80 4.79
N VAL A 50 1.14 23.90 4.11
CA VAL A 50 2.45 24.12 3.52
C VAL A 50 2.30 24.45 2.04
N LYS A 51 3.07 25.41 1.52
CA LYS A 51 3.13 25.70 0.08
C LYS A 51 4.11 24.75 -0.58
N ALA A 52 3.65 23.99 -1.59
CA ALA A 52 4.53 23.16 -2.39
C ALA A 52 5.57 24.00 -3.14
N LYS A 53 6.85 23.67 -2.99
CA LYS A 53 7.95 24.33 -3.68
C LYS A 53 8.28 23.54 -4.95
N GLY A 54 8.14 24.17 -6.13
CA GLY A 54 8.61 23.55 -7.39
C GLY A 54 7.79 23.91 -8.63
N ILE A 55 8.35 23.60 -9.79
CA ILE A 55 7.74 23.84 -11.11
C ILE A 55 6.77 22.70 -11.39
N ILE A 56 5.52 23.03 -11.70
CA ILE A 56 4.50 22.07 -12.14
C ILE A 56 4.89 21.61 -13.56
N LYS A 57 5.42 20.40 -13.69
CA LYS A 57 5.44 19.71 -14.99
C LYS A 57 4.13 18.92 -15.10
N ALA A 58 3.13 19.48 -15.76
CA ALA A 58 2.00 18.70 -16.23
C ALA A 58 2.51 17.59 -17.14
N LYS A 59 2.09 16.34 -16.95
CA LYS A 59 2.39 15.24 -17.84
C LYS A 59 1.84 15.58 -19.24
N GLY A 60 2.72 15.84 -20.19
CA GLY A 60 2.37 15.85 -21.60
C GLY A 60 2.66 17.12 -22.40
N GLU A 61 2.70 18.30 -21.80
CA GLU A 61 3.04 19.54 -22.52
C GLU A 61 3.80 20.50 -21.59
N GLY A 62 4.88 21.09 -22.10
CA GLY A 62 5.71 22.04 -21.37
C GLY A 62 5.03 23.38 -21.13
N VAL A 63 3.99 23.40 -20.34
CA VAL A 63 3.34 24.63 -19.88
C VAL A 63 3.88 24.94 -18.49
N GLU A 64 4.69 25.98 -18.38
CA GLU A 64 4.95 26.65 -17.11
C GLU A 64 3.60 27.20 -16.61
N ALA A 65 2.97 26.49 -15.67
CA ALA A 65 1.77 26.98 -15.02
C ALA A 65 2.18 28.20 -14.18
N LYS A 66 1.95 29.40 -14.68
CA LYS A 66 1.88 30.63 -13.90
C LYS A 66 0.59 30.58 -13.07
N GLY A 67 0.63 29.85 -11.96
CA GLY A 67 -0.48 29.73 -11.00
C GLY A 67 0.05 29.86 -9.58
N GLU A 68 -0.87 30.10 -8.63
CA GLU A 68 -0.52 30.04 -7.22
C GLU A 68 0.07 28.66 -6.87
N PRO A 69 1.08 28.62 -5.98
CA PRO A 69 1.68 27.34 -5.57
C PRO A 69 0.61 26.46 -4.91
N TRP A 70 0.63 25.17 -5.25
CA TRP A 70 -0.24 24.18 -4.62
C TRP A 70 0.01 24.14 -3.11
N GLN A 71 -1.04 23.87 -2.36
CA GLN A 71 -1.03 23.73 -0.91
C GLN A 71 -1.03 22.25 -0.54
N VAL A 72 -0.38 21.93 0.57
CA VAL A 72 -0.42 20.60 1.18
C VAL A 72 -0.91 20.75 2.61
N ALA A 73 -1.97 20.03 2.97
CA ALA A 73 -2.40 19.90 4.36
C ALA A 73 -1.53 18.85 5.05
N VAL A 74 -0.77 19.26 6.04
CA VAL A 74 0.08 18.40 6.86
C VAL A 74 -0.48 18.32 8.27
N ASN A 75 -0.73 17.10 8.75
CA ASN A 75 -1.17 16.83 10.11
C ASN A 75 0.03 16.39 10.95
N THR A 76 0.29 17.05 12.05
CA THR A 76 1.24 16.62 13.08
C THR A 76 0.48 15.97 14.23
N ILE A 77 0.79 14.71 14.53
CA ILE A 77 0.05 13.91 15.52
C ILE A 77 1.01 12.96 16.24
N ASP A 78 0.66 12.53 17.46
CA ASP A 78 1.40 11.46 18.14
C ASP A 78 1.33 10.15 17.36
N LEU A 79 2.44 9.39 17.33
CA LEU A 79 2.54 8.16 16.55
C LEU A 79 1.50 7.10 16.97
N GLU A 80 1.23 6.95 18.27
CA GLU A 80 0.24 5.96 18.73
C GLU A 80 -1.19 6.38 18.32
N ASP A 81 -1.52 7.67 18.36
CA ASP A 81 -2.80 8.19 17.88
C ASP A 81 -2.94 8.05 16.34
N TYR A 82 -1.86 8.29 15.59
CA TYR A 82 -1.79 7.98 14.16
C TYR A 82 -2.09 6.52 13.88
N LEU A 83 -1.46 5.59 14.63
CA LEU A 83 -1.68 4.16 14.47
C LEU A 83 -3.11 3.72 14.80
N CYS A 84 -3.77 4.34 15.78
CA CYS A 84 -5.19 4.09 16.04
C CYS A 84 -6.06 4.35 14.80
N SER A 85 -5.81 5.44 14.09
CA SER A 85 -6.50 5.73 12.83
C SER A 85 -6.09 4.77 11.70
N VAL A 86 -4.79 4.49 11.53
CA VAL A 86 -4.30 3.57 10.48
C VAL A 86 -4.93 2.19 10.62
N ILE A 87 -4.87 1.57 11.81
CA ILE A 87 -5.44 0.23 12.03
C ILE A 87 -6.93 0.20 11.75
N SER A 88 -7.64 1.26 12.13
CA SER A 88 -9.08 1.41 11.88
C SER A 88 -9.43 1.64 10.42
N SER A 89 -8.51 2.22 9.63
CA SER A 89 -8.69 2.52 8.20
C SER A 89 -8.30 1.33 7.31
N GLU A 90 -7.27 0.59 7.70
CA GLU A 90 -6.76 -0.57 6.95
C GLU A 90 -7.67 -1.80 7.06
N MET A 91 -8.32 -1.99 8.21
CA MET A 91 -9.12 -3.19 8.51
C MET A 91 -10.42 -2.86 9.22
N SER A 92 -11.37 -3.81 9.14
CA SER A 92 -12.62 -3.71 9.92
C SER A 92 -12.35 -3.71 11.41
N ALA A 93 -13.14 -2.90 12.15
CA ALA A 93 -13.19 -2.89 13.61
C ALA A 93 -13.48 -4.28 14.25
N ASN A 94 -14.15 -5.14 13.51
CA ASN A 94 -14.54 -6.49 13.96
C ASN A 94 -13.43 -7.54 13.74
N SER A 95 -12.28 -7.16 13.21
CA SER A 95 -11.14 -8.07 13.01
C SER A 95 -10.73 -8.75 14.31
N PRO A 96 -10.22 -10.00 14.27
CA PRO A 96 -9.69 -10.67 15.46
C PRO A 96 -8.63 -9.81 16.15
N MET A 97 -8.65 -9.76 17.49
CA MET A 97 -7.76 -8.90 18.28
C MET A 97 -6.28 -9.20 18.01
N GLU A 98 -5.91 -10.46 17.86
CA GLU A 98 -4.52 -10.83 17.60
C GLU A 98 -4.04 -10.35 16.20
N LEU A 99 -4.93 -10.26 15.21
CA LEU A 99 -4.62 -9.60 13.93
C LEU A 99 -4.42 -8.10 14.14
N LEU A 100 -5.31 -7.43 14.88
CA LEU A 100 -5.18 -5.98 15.13
C LEU A 100 -3.87 -5.65 15.86
N LYS A 101 -3.48 -6.46 16.86
CA LYS A 101 -2.19 -6.33 17.56
C LYS A 101 -0.99 -6.54 16.62
N ALA A 102 -1.00 -7.63 15.85
CA ALA A 102 0.05 -7.89 14.86
C ALA A 102 0.19 -6.70 13.89
N HIS A 103 -0.94 -6.19 13.39
CA HIS A 103 -0.96 -5.08 12.47
C HIS A 103 -0.48 -3.77 13.12
N ALA A 104 -0.81 -3.50 14.38
CA ALA A 104 -0.30 -2.35 15.12
C ALA A 104 1.23 -2.38 15.25
N VAL A 105 1.83 -3.54 15.56
CA VAL A 105 3.29 -3.71 15.65
C VAL A 105 3.96 -3.45 14.30
N ILE A 106 3.47 -4.05 13.21
CA ILE A 106 4.10 -3.87 11.89
C ILE A 106 3.89 -2.47 11.33
N SER A 107 2.73 -1.86 11.55
CA SER A 107 2.48 -0.47 11.12
C SER A 107 3.35 0.51 11.87
N ARG A 108 3.59 0.30 13.18
CA ARG A 108 4.53 1.07 13.98
C ARG A 108 5.96 0.92 13.47
N SER A 109 6.41 -0.30 13.23
CA SER A 109 7.75 -0.60 12.70
C SER A 109 7.97 0.12 11.38
N TRP A 110 7.02 0.02 10.46
CA TRP A 110 7.07 0.69 9.18
C TRP A 110 7.12 2.23 9.32
N ALA A 111 6.22 2.81 10.12
CA ALA A 111 6.16 4.27 10.31
C ALA A 111 7.45 4.81 10.94
N MET A 112 7.98 4.16 11.96
CA MET A 112 9.25 4.57 12.58
C MET A 112 10.42 4.45 11.61
N ARG A 113 10.45 3.41 10.78
CA ARG A 113 11.46 3.27 9.72
C ARG A 113 11.33 4.38 8.67
N ALA A 114 10.10 4.73 8.26
CA ALA A 114 9.84 5.83 7.33
C ALA A 114 10.31 7.17 7.88
N ILE A 115 10.02 7.47 9.16
CA ILE A 115 10.48 8.69 9.84
C ILE A 115 12.02 8.75 9.89
N ALA A 116 12.68 7.63 10.21
CA ALA A 116 14.14 7.57 10.32
C ALA A 116 14.85 7.79 8.99
N ASN A 117 14.29 7.31 7.89
CA ASN A 117 14.92 7.34 6.57
C ASN A 117 14.83 8.69 5.85
N LYS A 118 14.18 9.69 6.41
CA LYS A 118 13.94 11.09 5.93
C LYS A 118 14.48 11.48 4.54
N PRO A 119 13.77 12.33 3.83
CA PRO A 119 12.34 12.58 3.80
C PRO A 119 11.69 11.84 2.64
N HIS A 120 10.46 11.41 2.80
CA HIS A 120 9.66 11.04 1.64
C HIS A 120 9.45 12.26 0.74
N ALA A 121 10.35 12.42 -0.22
CA ALA A 121 10.12 13.31 -1.33
C ALA A 121 8.99 12.71 -2.16
N GLN A 122 7.74 13.11 -1.91
CA GLN A 122 6.64 12.71 -2.75
C GLN A 122 6.51 13.63 -3.95
N MET A 123 6.42 13.00 -5.12
CA MET A 123 6.00 13.69 -6.33
C MET A 123 4.48 13.81 -6.32
N VAL A 124 3.98 14.91 -5.82
CA VAL A 124 2.55 15.24 -5.88
C VAL A 124 2.33 16.17 -7.06
N ASN A 125 1.61 15.70 -8.08
CA ASN A 125 1.34 16.44 -9.32
C ASN A 125 2.59 17.04 -9.99
N GLY A 126 3.71 16.31 -9.97
CA GLY A 126 4.97 16.77 -10.57
C GLY A 126 5.80 17.69 -9.70
N GLN A 127 5.40 17.96 -8.46
CA GLN A 127 6.15 18.75 -7.48
C GLN A 127 6.72 17.85 -6.38
N MET A 128 7.97 18.12 -5.99
CA MET A 128 8.59 17.49 -4.83
C MET A 128 8.09 18.21 -3.56
N VAL A 129 7.39 17.49 -2.69
CA VAL A 129 6.99 17.96 -1.36
C VAL A 129 7.74 17.14 -0.32
N ASN A 130 8.59 17.80 0.46
CA ASN A 130 9.50 17.15 1.42
C ASN A 130 9.15 17.47 2.88
N ASP A 131 8.02 18.11 3.14
CA ASP A 131 7.73 18.70 4.45
C ASP A 131 6.90 17.77 5.36
N PHE A 132 6.79 16.46 5.04
CA PHE A 132 6.11 15.47 5.87
C PHE A 132 6.80 14.10 5.79
N ASP A 133 6.53 13.24 6.78
CA ASP A 133 7.19 11.92 6.89
C ASP A 133 6.50 10.87 6.02
N VAL A 134 5.17 10.87 5.95
CA VAL A 134 4.34 9.90 5.20
C VAL A 134 3.12 10.59 4.58
N CYS A 135 2.52 9.98 3.56
CA CYS A 135 1.21 10.41 3.07
C CYS A 135 0.08 9.58 3.69
N ALA A 136 -1.14 10.10 3.58
CA ALA A 136 -2.35 9.49 4.14
C ALA A 136 -2.97 8.39 3.26
N ASP A 137 -2.45 8.13 2.05
CA ASP A 137 -3.04 7.23 1.05
C ASP A 137 -2.29 5.88 0.95
N ASP A 138 -2.83 4.96 0.17
CA ASP A 138 -2.34 3.58 -0.08
C ASP A 138 -0.86 3.46 -0.50
N HIS A 139 -0.21 4.57 -0.90
CA HIS A 139 1.23 4.59 -1.14
C HIS A 139 2.04 4.37 0.15
N CYS A 140 1.55 4.89 1.29
CA CYS A 140 2.14 4.73 2.61
C CYS A 140 1.27 3.81 3.47
N GLN A 141 0.39 4.37 4.27
CA GLN A 141 -0.62 3.67 5.07
C GLN A 141 -1.91 4.49 5.02
N ARG A 142 -3.04 3.82 4.94
CA ARG A 142 -4.35 4.51 4.99
C ARG A 142 -4.53 5.21 6.31
N TYR A 143 -4.62 6.53 6.26
CA TYR A 143 -4.85 7.38 7.41
C TYR A 143 -6.07 8.26 7.15
N GLU A 144 -7.24 7.83 7.62
CA GLU A 144 -8.52 8.49 7.35
C GLU A 144 -9.05 9.29 8.56
N GLY A 145 -8.17 9.66 9.49
CA GLY A 145 -8.50 10.48 10.65
C GLY A 145 -9.40 9.78 11.66
N LEU A 146 -10.34 10.54 12.25
CA LEU A 146 -11.19 10.08 13.36
C LEU A 146 -12.43 9.30 12.92
N ARG A 147 -12.85 9.44 11.66
CA ARG A 147 -14.12 8.90 11.17
C ARG A 147 -14.26 7.39 11.33
N ARG A 148 -13.18 6.65 11.19
CA ARG A 148 -13.14 5.19 11.28
C ARG A 148 -12.59 4.67 12.60
N MET A 149 -12.09 5.55 13.46
CA MET A 149 -11.51 5.14 14.73
C MET A 149 -12.52 4.33 15.54
N ASN A 150 -12.06 3.20 16.05
CA ASN A 150 -12.85 2.30 16.87
C ASN A 150 -12.08 1.84 18.12
N GLU A 151 -12.79 1.53 19.18
CA GLU A 151 -12.22 1.16 20.48
C GLU A 151 -11.32 -0.07 20.42
N ARG A 152 -11.63 -1.06 19.58
CA ARG A 152 -10.83 -2.29 19.47
C ARG A 152 -9.47 -2.04 18.81
N ALA A 153 -9.40 -1.15 17.81
CA ALA A 153 -8.13 -0.74 17.23
C ALA A 153 -7.29 0.04 18.26
N VAL A 154 -7.91 0.94 19.02
CA VAL A 154 -7.25 1.67 20.11
C VAL A 154 -6.74 0.70 21.19
N GLU A 155 -7.52 -0.30 21.57
CA GLU A 155 -7.11 -1.36 22.52
C GLU A 155 -5.88 -2.13 21.99
N ALA A 156 -5.89 -2.55 20.72
CA ALA A 156 -4.77 -3.27 20.11
C ALA A 156 -3.48 -2.45 20.08
N VAL A 157 -3.58 -1.17 19.69
CA VAL A 157 -2.44 -0.24 19.67
C VAL A 157 -1.87 -0.05 21.07
N ARG A 158 -2.73 0.19 22.09
CA ARG A 158 -2.31 0.34 23.48
C ARG A 158 -1.69 -0.93 24.05
N ALA A 159 -2.28 -2.11 23.77
CA ALA A 159 -1.75 -3.39 24.23
C ALA A 159 -0.35 -3.72 23.66
N THR A 160 0.01 -3.11 22.55
CA THR A 160 1.30 -3.30 21.88
C THR A 160 2.14 -2.02 21.86
N ALA A 161 1.86 -1.06 22.76
CA ALA A 161 2.53 0.25 22.75
C ALA A 161 4.05 0.12 22.78
N GLY A 162 4.72 0.86 21.86
CA GLY A 162 6.17 0.85 21.69
C GLY A 162 6.76 -0.44 21.10
N GLN A 163 5.98 -1.50 20.88
CA GLN A 163 6.48 -2.74 20.29
C GLN A 163 6.74 -2.60 18.79
N VAL A 164 7.91 -3.08 18.35
CA VAL A 164 8.36 -3.06 16.93
C VAL A 164 9.03 -4.38 16.58
N LEU A 165 9.10 -4.69 15.31
CA LEU A 165 9.98 -5.73 14.79
C LEU A 165 11.35 -5.15 14.48
N THR A 166 12.39 -5.87 14.91
CA THR A 166 13.79 -5.50 14.66
C THR A 166 14.53 -6.67 14.00
N ASN A 167 15.60 -6.34 13.26
CA ASN A 167 16.49 -7.31 12.67
C ASN A 167 17.95 -6.93 12.92
N GLU A 168 18.76 -7.90 13.30
CA GLU A 168 20.19 -7.73 13.47
C GLU A 168 20.90 -7.73 12.12
N GLN A 169 21.63 -6.68 11.81
CA GLN A 169 22.41 -6.55 10.59
C GLN A 169 23.86 -6.19 10.90
N MET A 170 24.76 -6.70 10.08
CA MET A 170 26.18 -6.32 10.14
C MET A 170 26.39 -5.04 9.31
N VAL A 171 26.63 -3.91 9.97
CA VAL A 171 26.90 -2.63 9.33
C VAL A 171 28.32 -2.19 9.71
N ASN A 172 29.20 -2.05 8.73
CA ASN A 172 30.61 -1.63 8.94
C ASN A 172 31.35 -2.47 10.01
N GLY A 173 31.10 -3.78 10.05
CA GLY A 173 31.74 -4.70 10.99
C GLY A 173 31.15 -4.68 12.41
N LYS A 174 30.05 -3.99 12.64
CA LYS A 174 29.32 -3.98 13.92
C LYS A 174 27.92 -4.53 13.74
N MET A 175 27.45 -5.32 14.71
CA MET A 175 26.05 -5.73 14.78
C MET A 175 25.20 -4.52 15.17
N VAL A 176 24.24 -4.17 14.31
CA VAL A 176 23.27 -3.11 14.55
C VAL A 176 21.88 -3.75 14.52
N ASN A 177 21.07 -3.39 15.51
CA ASN A 177 19.67 -3.82 15.55
C ASN A 177 18.80 -2.72 14.94
N GLU A 178 18.27 -2.94 13.75
CA GLU A 178 17.46 -1.97 13.01
C GLU A 178 15.98 -2.34 13.06
N ILE A 179 15.11 -1.32 13.11
CA ILE A 179 13.67 -1.51 12.96
C ILE A 179 13.37 -1.99 11.54
N CYS A 180 12.56 -3.03 11.42
CA CYS A 180 12.18 -3.64 10.15
C CYS A 180 11.26 -2.73 9.31
N ASP A 181 11.48 -2.68 8.00
CA ASP A 181 10.52 -2.16 7.04
C ASP A 181 9.42 -3.21 6.81
N CYS A 182 8.40 -3.20 7.67
CA CYS A 182 7.36 -4.21 7.68
C CYS A 182 6.30 -3.89 6.63
N ARG A 183 6.24 -4.69 5.56
CA ARG A 183 5.25 -4.57 4.50
C ARG A 183 4.11 -5.55 4.70
N TYR A 184 2.90 -5.19 4.26
CA TYR A 184 1.71 -6.02 4.35
C TYR A 184 0.83 -5.84 3.11
N HIS A 185 -0.03 -6.79 2.88
CA HIS A 185 -0.93 -6.81 1.72
C HIS A 185 -2.23 -7.54 2.05
N LYS A 186 -3.27 -7.33 1.26
CA LYS A 186 -4.59 -7.89 1.52
C LYS A 186 -4.60 -9.42 1.45
N CYS A 187 -4.18 -10.01 0.33
CA CYS A 187 -4.17 -11.46 0.11
C CYS A 187 -2.97 -11.89 -0.73
N CYS A 188 -2.16 -12.84 -0.26
CA CYS A 188 -1.02 -13.33 -1.03
C CYS A 188 -1.40 -14.26 -2.19
N GLY A 189 -2.59 -14.88 -2.14
CA GLY A 189 -3.03 -15.88 -3.14
C GLY A 189 -2.55 -17.30 -2.83
N GLY A 190 -1.87 -17.55 -1.70
CA GLY A 190 -1.39 -18.85 -1.26
C GLY A 190 0.12 -18.92 -0.98
N LYS A 191 0.88 -17.90 -1.38
CA LYS A 191 2.31 -17.79 -1.09
C LYS A 191 2.73 -16.33 -1.07
N THR A 192 3.51 -15.92 -0.05
CA THR A 192 4.03 -14.55 0.02
C THR A 192 5.21 -14.32 -0.92
N GLU A 193 5.53 -13.05 -1.15
CA GLU A 193 6.56 -12.63 -2.09
C GLU A 193 7.80 -12.09 -1.36
N ILE A 194 8.93 -12.02 -2.05
CA ILE A 194 10.16 -11.42 -1.58
C ILE A 194 10.27 -9.95 -1.98
N TRP A 195 11.14 -9.20 -1.28
CA TRP A 195 11.30 -7.76 -1.46
C TRP A 195 11.61 -7.34 -2.91
N ARG A 196 12.62 -7.96 -3.52
CA ARG A 196 13.13 -7.56 -4.86
C ARG A 196 12.12 -7.66 -6.00
N THR A 197 11.07 -8.44 -5.84
CA THR A 197 9.96 -8.51 -6.80
C THR A 197 9.19 -7.20 -6.86
N CYS A 198 9.08 -6.50 -5.75
CA CYS A 198 8.22 -5.32 -5.57
C CYS A 198 9.01 -4.01 -5.65
N TRP A 199 10.21 -3.98 -5.04
CA TRP A 199 11.01 -2.76 -4.84
C TRP A 199 12.44 -2.93 -5.37
N GLU A 200 13.43 -2.41 -4.67
CA GLU A 200 14.84 -2.43 -5.02
C GLU A 200 15.37 -3.87 -5.14
N ASP A 201 16.41 -4.05 -5.92
CA ASP A 201 17.01 -5.36 -6.16
C ASP A 201 17.99 -5.75 -5.03
N ILE A 202 17.47 -5.79 -3.81
CA ILE A 202 18.18 -6.18 -2.60
C ILE A 202 17.49 -7.35 -1.91
N ASP A 203 18.22 -8.07 -1.07
CA ASP A 203 17.66 -9.08 -0.18
C ASP A 203 17.32 -8.45 1.17
N VAL A 204 16.09 -8.64 1.61
CA VAL A 204 15.60 -8.24 2.94
C VAL A 204 15.36 -9.52 3.73
N PRO A 205 16.23 -9.86 4.70
CA PRO A 205 16.28 -11.20 5.27
C PRO A 205 15.02 -11.61 6.03
N TYR A 206 14.27 -10.65 6.56
CA TYR A 206 13.01 -10.88 7.28
C TYR A 206 11.77 -10.83 6.37
N ILE A 207 11.89 -10.51 5.07
CA ILE A 207 10.81 -10.59 4.08
C ILE A 207 11.09 -11.76 3.14
N GLN A 208 10.72 -12.94 3.60
CA GLN A 208 10.88 -14.17 2.86
C GLN A 208 9.55 -14.64 2.27
N SER A 209 9.63 -15.47 1.25
CA SER A 209 8.45 -16.12 0.69
C SER A 209 8.08 -17.33 1.54
N VAL A 210 6.88 -17.29 2.13
CA VAL A 210 6.32 -18.38 2.93
C VAL A 210 5.01 -18.88 2.31
N PRO A 211 4.69 -20.19 2.40
CA PRO A 211 3.39 -20.69 2.02
C PRO A 211 2.32 -20.05 2.93
N CYS A 212 1.12 -19.83 2.42
CA CYS A 212 0.04 -19.22 3.20
C CYS A 212 -1.29 -19.96 2.91
N ASP A 213 -1.40 -21.17 3.44
CA ASP A 213 -2.60 -21.99 3.25
C ASP A 213 -3.85 -21.36 3.88
N TRP A 214 -3.67 -20.57 4.93
CA TRP A 214 -4.77 -19.85 5.60
C TRP A 214 -5.57 -18.91 4.69
N CYS A 215 -4.94 -18.30 3.69
CA CYS A 215 -5.66 -17.44 2.77
C CYS A 215 -6.28 -18.17 1.57
N LYS A 216 -6.10 -19.50 1.46
CA LYS A 216 -6.63 -20.28 0.32
C LYS A 216 -8.16 -20.40 0.35
N SER A 217 -8.73 -20.62 1.52
CA SER A 217 -10.17 -20.82 1.67
C SER A 217 -10.68 -20.23 2.99
N PRO A 218 -10.57 -18.89 3.16
CA PRO A 218 -11.08 -18.25 4.37
C PRO A 218 -12.61 -18.41 4.43
N SER A 219 -13.14 -18.69 5.62
CA SER A 219 -14.58 -18.76 5.77
C SER A 219 -15.24 -17.42 5.44
N PRO A 220 -16.47 -17.39 4.91
CA PRO A 220 -17.20 -16.14 4.67
C PRO A 220 -17.37 -15.31 5.96
N GLN A 221 -17.38 -15.96 7.13
CA GLN A 221 -17.44 -15.29 8.41
C GLN A 221 -16.14 -14.51 8.69
N VAL A 222 -14.97 -15.10 8.48
CA VAL A 222 -13.68 -14.42 8.65
C VAL A 222 -13.57 -13.25 7.68
N LEU A 223 -13.96 -13.44 6.41
CA LEU A 223 -13.92 -12.34 5.43
C LEU A 223 -14.80 -11.15 5.86
N ARG A 224 -16.01 -11.39 6.36
CA ARG A 224 -16.88 -10.31 6.89
C ARG A 224 -16.29 -9.59 8.11
N LEU A 225 -15.47 -10.28 8.91
CA LEU A 225 -14.81 -9.68 10.05
C LEU A 225 -13.60 -8.81 9.68
N VAL A 226 -12.90 -9.13 8.59
CA VAL A 226 -11.61 -8.55 8.24
C VAL A 226 -11.71 -7.46 7.17
N LEU A 227 -12.55 -7.67 6.18
CA LEU A 227 -12.73 -6.72 5.09
C LEU A 227 -13.55 -5.52 5.57
N ASN A 228 -13.06 -4.31 5.29
CA ASN A 228 -13.84 -3.09 5.49
C ASN A 228 -14.91 -2.94 4.40
N ASP A 229 -15.73 -1.89 4.48
CA ASP A 229 -16.89 -1.69 3.60
C ASP A 229 -16.52 -1.73 2.11
N TYR A 230 -15.42 -1.12 1.71
CA TYR A 230 -14.98 -1.05 0.31
C TYR A 230 -14.41 -2.38 -0.19
N ASP A 231 -13.69 -3.07 0.68
CA ASP A 231 -13.08 -4.35 0.36
C ASP A 231 -14.14 -5.45 0.19
N GLN A 232 -15.31 -5.31 0.86
CA GLN A 232 -16.42 -6.26 0.73
C GLN A 232 -17.10 -6.21 -0.65
N GLU A 233 -16.95 -5.12 -1.39
CA GLU A 233 -17.43 -5.00 -2.76
C GLU A 233 -16.63 -5.88 -3.73
N THR A 234 -15.41 -6.26 -3.35
CA THR A 234 -14.49 -7.08 -4.15
C THR A 234 -14.64 -8.55 -3.77
N LYS A 235 -15.39 -9.33 -4.56
CA LYS A 235 -15.72 -10.72 -4.25
C LYS A 235 -14.63 -11.73 -4.63
N ASP A 236 -13.93 -11.49 -5.75
CA ASP A 236 -13.05 -12.46 -6.41
C ASP A 236 -11.56 -12.06 -6.31
N PHE A 237 -11.15 -11.44 -5.21
CA PHE A 237 -9.79 -10.91 -5.06
C PHE A 237 -8.70 -11.99 -4.93
N ARG A 238 -9.07 -13.22 -4.53
CA ARG A 238 -8.12 -14.31 -4.43
C ARG A 238 -7.81 -14.94 -5.78
N ASP A 239 -8.85 -15.22 -6.55
CA ASP A 239 -8.77 -15.80 -7.89
C ASP A 239 -9.60 -14.90 -8.82
N TRP A 240 -8.94 -14.02 -9.55
CA TRP A 240 -9.58 -12.98 -10.33
C TRP A 240 -9.35 -13.16 -11.84
N LYS A 241 -10.28 -12.66 -12.62
CA LYS A 241 -10.21 -12.66 -14.07
C LYS A 241 -10.61 -11.30 -14.62
N VAL A 242 -9.81 -10.76 -15.53
CA VAL A 242 -10.15 -9.57 -16.32
C VAL A 242 -9.96 -9.85 -17.80
N THR A 243 -10.82 -9.24 -18.61
CA THR A 243 -10.79 -9.39 -20.07
C THR A 243 -10.78 -8.02 -20.73
N TYR A 244 -10.06 -7.92 -21.84
CA TYR A 244 -9.99 -6.71 -22.66
C TYR A 244 -10.06 -7.09 -24.14
N THR A 245 -10.68 -6.26 -24.94
CA THR A 245 -10.45 -6.29 -26.40
C THR A 245 -9.02 -5.79 -26.70
N ALA A 246 -8.49 -6.06 -27.89
CA ALA A 246 -7.18 -5.59 -28.31
C ALA A 246 -7.09 -4.05 -28.25
N ASP A 247 -8.15 -3.36 -28.68
CA ASP A 247 -8.23 -1.89 -28.65
C ASP A 247 -8.25 -1.35 -27.21
N GLU A 248 -9.08 -1.94 -26.32
CA GLU A 248 -9.14 -1.52 -24.91
C GLU A 248 -7.80 -1.67 -24.21
N LEU A 249 -7.11 -2.79 -24.38
CA LEU A 249 -5.80 -3.02 -23.74
C LEU A 249 -4.76 -2.04 -24.27
N SER A 250 -4.73 -1.81 -25.59
CA SER A 250 -3.81 -0.89 -26.24
C SER A 250 -4.01 0.55 -25.74
N GLU A 251 -5.27 0.98 -25.61
CA GLU A 251 -5.63 2.29 -25.10
C GLU A 251 -5.29 2.45 -23.60
N ILE A 252 -5.55 1.42 -22.77
CA ILE A 252 -5.18 1.40 -21.36
C ILE A 252 -3.66 1.59 -21.21
N ILE A 253 -2.87 0.77 -21.91
CA ILE A 253 -1.41 0.83 -21.83
C ILE A 253 -0.91 2.19 -22.32
N ARG A 254 -1.43 2.71 -23.43
CA ARG A 254 -1.08 4.03 -23.95
C ARG A 254 -1.34 5.15 -22.94
N THR A 255 -2.52 5.13 -22.32
CA THR A 255 -2.96 6.15 -21.35
C THR A 255 -2.11 6.09 -20.08
N LYS A 256 -1.87 4.88 -19.55
CA LYS A 256 -1.13 4.68 -18.28
C LYS A 256 0.37 4.87 -18.44
N SER A 257 0.95 4.50 -19.58
CA SER A 257 2.40 4.61 -19.81
C SER A 257 2.83 5.95 -20.44
N GLY A 258 1.93 6.60 -21.16
CA GLY A 258 2.25 7.72 -22.03
C GLY A 258 3.01 7.30 -23.31
N ILE A 259 3.07 5.98 -23.62
CA ILE A 259 3.82 5.42 -24.75
C ILE A 259 2.83 4.83 -25.76
N ASP A 260 2.97 5.20 -27.02
CA ASP A 260 2.21 4.59 -28.12
C ASP A 260 2.90 3.30 -28.59
N PHE A 261 2.38 2.17 -28.16
CA PHE A 261 2.82 0.85 -28.63
C PHE A 261 2.17 0.42 -29.95
N GLY A 262 1.16 1.15 -30.44
CA GLY A 262 0.24 0.67 -31.47
C GLY A 262 -0.69 -0.37 -30.90
N GLU A 263 -1.10 -1.35 -31.71
CA GLU A 263 -1.86 -2.52 -31.24
C GLU A 263 -0.96 -3.43 -30.40
N ILE A 264 -1.44 -3.89 -29.25
CA ILE A 264 -0.71 -4.85 -28.42
C ILE A 264 -0.89 -6.25 -29.00
N ILE A 265 0.24 -6.87 -29.35
CA ILE A 265 0.31 -8.21 -29.96
C ILE A 265 1.00 -9.24 -29.05
N GLY A 266 1.57 -8.82 -27.91
CA GLY A 266 2.19 -9.73 -26.94
C GLY A 266 2.33 -9.14 -25.56
N LEU A 267 1.97 -9.92 -24.55
CA LEU A 267 2.29 -9.72 -23.14
C LEU A 267 3.05 -10.96 -22.65
N ILE A 268 4.37 -10.85 -22.50
CA ILE A 268 5.25 -11.99 -22.24
C ILE A 268 5.91 -11.84 -20.89
N PRO A 269 5.50 -12.61 -19.86
CA PRO A 269 6.19 -12.66 -18.57
C PRO A 269 7.63 -13.14 -18.77
N LEU A 270 8.61 -12.32 -18.37
CA LEU A 270 10.03 -12.67 -18.48
C LEU A 270 10.57 -13.22 -17.16
N LYS A 271 10.19 -12.57 -16.04
CA LYS A 271 10.63 -13.00 -14.71
C LYS A 271 9.48 -12.97 -13.72
N ARG A 272 9.45 -14.01 -12.90
CA ARG A 272 8.50 -14.16 -11.79
C ARG A 272 9.26 -14.28 -10.47
N GLY A 273 8.70 -13.71 -9.43
CA GLY A 273 9.17 -13.85 -8.07
C GLY A 273 8.76 -15.20 -7.45
N ALA A 274 9.10 -15.37 -6.19
CA ALA A 274 8.90 -16.62 -5.47
C ALA A 274 7.42 -17.03 -5.32
N SER A 275 6.48 -16.08 -5.32
CA SER A 275 5.04 -16.36 -5.29
C SER A 275 4.43 -16.62 -6.66
N GLY A 276 5.15 -16.36 -7.74
CA GLY A 276 4.63 -16.37 -9.11
C GLY A 276 4.30 -14.99 -9.66
N ARG A 277 4.42 -13.91 -8.85
CA ARG A 277 4.21 -12.53 -9.31
C ARG A 277 5.22 -12.15 -10.37
N ILE A 278 4.74 -11.56 -11.46
CA ILE A 278 5.58 -11.05 -12.55
C ILE A 278 6.23 -9.75 -12.08
N TYR A 279 7.56 -9.65 -12.21
CA TYR A 279 8.30 -8.43 -11.95
C TYR A 279 9.11 -7.92 -13.15
N GLU A 280 9.18 -8.71 -14.23
CA GLU A 280 9.58 -8.23 -15.56
C GLU A 280 8.58 -8.75 -16.59
N LEU A 281 7.93 -7.83 -17.31
CA LEU A 281 6.97 -8.11 -18.36
C LEU A 281 7.42 -7.43 -19.66
N LYS A 282 7.50 -8.20 -20.75
CA LYS A 282 7.72 -7.66 -22.10
C LYS A 282 6.37 -7.38 -22.74
N ILE A 283 6.14 -6.12 -23.09
CA ILE A 283 4.98 -5.65 -23.86
C ILE A 283 5.42 -5.49 -25.30
N VAL A 284 4.78 -6.19 -26.22
CA VAL A 284 5.04 -6.16 -27.66
C VAL A 284 3.85 -5.49 -28.34
N GLY A 285 4.08 -4.38 -28.98
CA GLY A 285 3.11 -3.70 -29.82
C GLY A 285 3.59 -3.60 -31.25
N THR A 286 2.71 -3.22 -32.16
CA THR A 286 3.01 -3.06 -33.60
C THR A 286 3.99 -1.92 -33.89
N LYS A 287 4.08 -0.92 -33.01
CA LYS A 287 4.98 0.23 -33.17
C LYS A 287 6.20 0.16 -32.26
N ARG A 288 6.08 -0.51 -31.09
CA ARG A 288 7.12 -0.50 -30.07
C ARG A 288 7.08 -1.76 -29.21
N THR A 289 8.24 -2.14 -28.70
CA THR A 289 8.42 -3.21 -27.71
C THR A 289 9.21 -2.68 -26.53
N GLU A 290 8.75 -2.94 -25.30
CA GLU A 290 9.42 -2.54 -24.05
C GLU A 290 9.38 -3.66 -23.03
N VAL A 291 10.39 -3.70 -22.18
CA VAL A 291 10.38 -4.51 -20.96
C VAL A 291 10.12 -3.58 -19.77
N ILE A 292 9.08 -3.89 -19.01
CA ILE A 292 8.71 -3.12 -17.82
C ILE A 292 8.86 -3.96 -16.55
N GLY A 293 9.11 -3.35 -15.44
CA GLY A 293 9.15 -3.85 -14.06
C GLY A 293 8.90 -2.67 -13.12
N LYS A 294 8.61 -2.85 -11.93
CA LYS A 294 8.39 -3.96 -11.03
C LYS A 294 6.89 -4.30 -10.96
N GLU A 295 6.46 -5.06 -9.92
CA GLU A 295 5.10 -5.58 -9.82
C GLU A 295 4.02 -4.47 -9.88
N LEU A 296 4.18 -3.38 -9.13
CA LEU A 296 3.20 -2.29 -9.09
C LEU A 296 3.06 -1.60 -10.45
N LYS A 297 4.17 -1.35 -11.17
CA LYS A 297 4.13 -0.74 -12.50
C LYS A 297 3.37 -1.63 -13.50
N ILE A 298 3.57 -2.96 -13.43
CA ILE A 298 2.85 -3.92 -14.26
C ILE A 298 1.35 -3.85 -13.99
N ARG A 299 0.95 -3.83 -12.71
CA ARG A 299 -0.47 -3.71 -12.31
C ARG A 299 -1.11 -2.42 -12.80
N LEU A 300 -0.42 -1.31 -12.66
CA LEU A 300 -0.91 0.02 -13.07
C LEU A 300 -1.05 0.15 -14.59
N TRP A 301 -0.12 -0.43 -15.37
CA TRP A 301 -0.15 -0.27 -16.81
C TRP A 301 -1.17 -1.15 -17.52
N LEU A 302 -1.58 -2.26 -16.89
CA LEU A 302 -2.51 -3.23 -17.45
C LEU A 302 -3.96 -3.06 -16.97
N SER A 303 -4.31 -1.93 -16.32
CA SER A 303 -5.68 -1.67 -15.85
C SER A 303 -6.03 -0.19 -15.90
N LYS A 304 -7.31 0.12 -16.09
CA LYS A 304 -7.83 1.50 -15.95
C LYS A 304 -7.60 2.05 -14.54
N SER A 305 -7.65 1.19 -13.52
CA SER A 305 -7.27 1.48 -12.14
C SER A 305 -5.94 0.82 -11.78
N CYS A 306 -5.97 -0.30 -11.10
CA CYS A 306 -4.82 -1.13 -10.75
C CYS A 306 -5.28 -2.59 -10.71
N LEU A 307 -4.53 -3.52 -11.32
CA LEU A 307 -4.80 -4.95 -11.16
C LEU A 307 -4.67 -5.37 -9.70
N TYR A 308 -5.39 -6.39 -9.29
CA TYR A 308 -5.30 -6.90 -7.91
C TYR A 308 -3.89 -7.35 -7.53
N SER A 309 -3.18 -8.03 -8.43
CA SER A 309 -1.79 -8.41 -8.26
C SER A 309 -1.07 -8.50 -9.61
N SER A 310 0.23 -8.75 -9.59
CA SER A 310 0.99 -9.13 -10.81
C SER A 310 1.17 -10.66 -10.94
N TRP A 311 0.51 -11.45 -10.10
CA TRP A 311 0.48 -12.91 -10.26
C TRP A 311 -0.68 -13.30 -11.16
N PHE A 312 -0.43 -13.39 -12.46
CA PHE A 312 -1.43 -13.79 -13.45
C PHE A 312 -0.83 -14.55 -14.63
N GLU A 313 -1.67 -15.31 -15.31
CA GLU A 313 -1.44 -15.90 -16.62
C GLU A 313 -2.14 -15.08 -17.70
N VAL A 314 -1.59 -15.11 -18.91
CA VAL A 314 -2.08 -14.34 -20.06
C VAL A 314 -2.59 -15.30 -21.11
N GLU A 315 -3.85 -15.11 -21.54
CA GLU A 315 -4.45 -15.79 -22.67
C GLU A 315 -4.81 -14.75 -23.72
N HIS A 316 -4.63 -15.06 -25.01
CA HIS A 316 -5.04 -14.21 -26.12
C HIS A 316 -5.67 -15.05 -27.22
N GLU A 317 -6.96 -14.89 -27.38
CA GLU A 317 -7.72 -15.63 -28.38
C GLU A 317 -8.76 -14.70 -29.05
N ASN A 318 -8.90 -14.79 -30.38
CA ASN A 318 -9.91 -14.06 -31.17
C ASN A 318 -9.96 -12.54 -30.90
N GLY A 319 -8.79 -11.90 -30.67
CA GLY A 319 -8.69 -10.47 -30.36
C GLY A 319 -9.10 -10.10 -28.93
N VAL A 320 -9.27 -11.07 -28.05
CA VAL A 320 -9.58 -10.88 -26.64
C VAL A 320 -8.39 -11.29 -25.78
N TRP A 321 -7.92 -10.39 -24.93
CA TRP A 321 -6.92 -10.62 -23.91
C TRP A 321 -7.60 -11.00 -22.60
N THR A 322 -7.17 -12.10 -21.99
CA THR A 322 -7.66 -12.55 -20.69
C THR A 322 -6.48 -12.65 -19.73
N LEU A 323 -6.58 -12.00 -18.59
CA LEU A 323 -5.64 -12.12 -17.46
C LEU A 323 -6.35 -12.90 -16.34
N ILE A 324 -5.79 -14.06 -15.96
CA ILE A 324 -6.29 -14.91 -14.88
C ILE A 324 -5.28 -14.85 -13.76
N GLY A 325 -5.66 -14.29 -12.63
CA GLY A 325 -4.70 -13.95 -11.58
C GLY A 325 -5.10 -14.38 -10.18
N HIS A 326 -4.13 -14.26 -9.26
CA HIS A 326 -4.25 -14.70 -7.88
C HIS A 326 -3.77 -13.61 -6.91
N GLY A 327 -4.52 -13.44 -5.80
CA GLY A 327 -4.16 -12.57 -4.70
C GLY A 327 -4.43 -11.08 -4.94
N TRP A 328 -4.25 -10.28 -3.89
CA TRP A 328 -4.47 -8.84 -3.87
C TRP A 328 -3.33 -8.13 -3.12
N GLY A 329 -2.62 -7.28 -3.84
CA GLY A 329 -1.45 -6.54 -3.38
C GLY A 329 -0.12 -7.19 -3.80
N HIS A 330 0.96 -6.56 -3.37
CA HIS A 330 2.33 -6.93 -3.75
C HIS A 330 2.80 -8.29 -3.22
N GLY A 331 2.16 -8.83 -2.20
CA GLY A 331 2.43 -10.16 -1.69
C GLY A 331 3.56 -10.27 -0.65
N ALA A 332 4.39 -9.26 -0.46
CA ALA A 332 5.51 -9.30 0.47
C ALA A 332 5.09 -9.03 1.93
N GLY A 333 5.68 -9.72 2.89
CA GLY A 333 5.38 -9.60 4.32
C GLY A 333 4.02 -10.19 4.72
N LEU A 334 3.28 -9.53 5.63
CA LEU A 334 2.06 -10.06 6.22
C LEU A 334 0.88 -10.07 5.23
N CYS A 335 0.25 -11.24 5.09
CA CYS A 335 -1.03 -11.41 4.41
C CYS A 335 -2.17 -11.16 5.41
N GLN A 336 -2.93 -10.06 5.25
CA GLN A 336 -3.99 -9.66 6.18
C GLN A 336 -5.06 -10.76 6.34
N ILE A 337 -5.53 -11.37 5.23
CA ILE A 337 -6.52 -12.45 5.29
C ILE A 337 -5.93 -13.71 5.93
N GLY A 338 -4.69 -14.09 5.59
CA GLY A 338 -4.03 -15.23 6.20
C GLY A 338 -3.85 -15.06 7.71
N ALA A 339 -3.39 -13.88 8.14
CA ALA A 339 -3.22 -13.52 9.55
C ALA A 339 -4.56 -13.51 10.32
N ALA A 340 -5.65 -13.10 9.63
CA ALA A 340 -6.99 -13.15 10.23
C ALA A 340 -7.46 -14.58 10.50
N VAL A 341 -7.22 -15.49 9.54
CA VAL A 341 -7.54 -16.92 9.75
C VAL A 341 -6.69 -17.50 10.88
N MET A 342 -5.38 -17.23 10.88
CA MET A 342 -4.48 -17.65 11.97
C MET A 342 -5.00 -17.18 13.35
N ALA A 343 -5.37 -15.91 13.47
CA ALA A 343 -5.92 -15.34 14.69
C ALA A 343 -7.26 -15.99 15.09
N SER A 344 -8.12 -16.30 14.11
CA SER A 344 -9.39 -16.99 14.34
C SER A 344 -9.21 -18.46 14.77
N GLU A 345 -8.09 -19.07 14.43
CA GLU A 345 -7.67 -20.40 14.86
C GLU A 345 -6.87 -20.40 16.18
N GLY A 346 -6.79 -19.24 16.86
CA GLY A 346 -6.18 -19.10 18.17
C GLY A 346 -4.69 -18.80 18.18
N LYS A 347 -4.09 -18.44 17.02
CA LYS A 347 -2.71 -17.98 16.98
C LYS A 347 -2.57 -16.60 17.61
N THR A 348 -1.52 -16.41 18.41
CA THR A 348 -1.19 -15.11 19.01
C THR A 348 -0.57 -14.18 17.97
N TYR A 349 -0.57 -12.87 18.27
CA TYR A 349 0.05 -11.88 17.36
C TYR A 349 1.55 -12.12 17.20
N GLU A 350 2.25 -12.60 18.22
CA GLU A 350 3.66 -12.98 18.13
C GLU A 350 3.89 -14.15 17.17
N GLU A 351 3.05 -15.20 17.24
CA GLU A 351 3.12 -16.32 16.31
C GLU A 351 2.86 -15.88 14.87
N ILE A 352 1.88 -14.97 14.66
CA ILE A 352 1.56 -14.38 13.35
C ILE A 352 2.76 -13.58 12.82
N LEU A 353 3.33 -12.72 13.64
CA LEU A 353 4.51 -11.91 13.26
C LEU A 353 5.71 -12.79 12.93
N GLN A 354 6.02 -13.79 13.75
CA GLN A 354 7.11 -14.72 13.52
C GLN A 354 6.94 -15.53 12.23
N TYR A 355 5.70 -15.83 11.86
CA TYR A 355 5.41 -16.56 10.62
C TYR A 355 5.71 -15.74 9.36
N TYR A 356 5.26 -14.47 9.33
CA TYR A 356 5.41 -13.63 8.13
C TYR A 356 6.73 -12.87 8.06
N TYR A 357 7.38 -12.61 9.19
CA TYR A 357 8.66 -11.90 9.28
C TYR A 357 9.73 -12.80 9.90
N HIS A 358 10.03 -13.86 9.18
CA HIS A 358 10.94 -14.90 9.64
C HIS A 358 12.33 -14.33 9.96
N GLY A 359 12.80 -14.55 11.20
CA GLY A 359 14.09 -14.05 11.68
C GLY A 359 14.07 -12.61 12.24
N ALA A 360 12.96 -11.87 12.10
CA ALA A 360 12.78 -10.65 12.86
C ALA A 360 12.47 -10.95 14.33
N ARG A 361 12.80 -10.02 15.22
CA ARG A 361 12.57 -10.14 16.67
C ARG A 361 11.60 -9.07 17.12
N LEU A 362 10.64 -9.46 17.94
CA LEU A 362 9.77 -8.51 18.63
C LEU A 362 10.59 -7.83 19.75
N GLY A 363 10.59 -6.52 19.75
CA GLY A 363 11.30 -5.69 20.74
C GLY A 363 10.48 -4.44 21.07
N VAL A 364 11.04 -3.60 21.92
CA VAL A 364 10.48 -2.29 22.24
C VAL A 364 11.41 -1.23 21.64
N ALA A 365 10.83 -0.27 20.92
CA ALA A 365 11.59 0.84 20.38
C ALA A 365 12.20 1.67 21.51
N ALA A 366 13.45 2.08 21.35
CA ALA A 366 14.04 3.07 22.25
C ALA A 366 13.23 4.38 22.12
N GLN A 367 12.84 4.93 23.27
CA GLN A 367 12.11 6.20 23.36
C GLN A 367 12.95 7.39 22.93
#